data_8078fde37b77bd120fb2f2bcc3d53dbc
#
_entry.id   8078fde37b77bd120fb2f2bcc3d53dbc
#
_cell.length_a   1.000
_cell.length_b   1.000
_cell.length_c   1.000
_cell.angle_alpha   90.00
_cell.angle_beta   90.00
_cell.angle_gamma   90.00
#
_symmetry.space_group_name_H-M   'P 1'
#
loop_
_entity.id
_entity.type
_entity.pdbx_description
1 polymer ?
#
loop_
_entity_poly.entity_id
_entity_poly.type
_entity_poly.pdbx_seq_one_letter_code
_entity_poly.pdbx_strand_id
1 'polypeptide(L)'
;LTQFMQATAYVRFKPDTEERSTYLYRAYTKWCEDNLESPVPQKKFSQFLLKNAGKYGLTFSKHIEGKYRGFRGVCVHPAFAAAYSNSTF
;
A
#
# COMPACT_ATOMS: atom_id res chain seq x y z
N LEU A 1 6.78 -5.12 8.74
CA LEU A 1 5.86 -5.06 7.59
C LEU A 1 4.62 -5.92 7.77
N THR A 2 4.76 -7.08 8.43
CA THR A 2 3.61 -7.95 8.67
C THR A 2 2.52 -7.25 9.47
N GLN A 3 2.90 -6.45 10.44
CA GLN A 3 1.94 -5.70 11.26
C GLN A 3 1.20 -4.66 10.42
N PHE A 4 1.89 -3.99 9.50
CA PHE A 4 1.24 -3.04 8.60
C PHE A 4 0.19 -3.74 7.73
N MET A 5 0.49 -4.95 7.26
CA MET A 5 -0.45 -5.70 6.42
C MET A 5 -1.76 -6.05 7.15
N GLN A 6 -1.79 -5.94 8.47
CA GLN A 6 -2.98 -6.14 9.27
C GLN A 6 -3.66 -4.83 9.68
N ALA A 7 -3.11 -3.69 9.26
CA ALA A 7 -3.59 -2.37 9.64
C ALA A 7 -4.77 -1.94 8.77
N THR A 8 -5.95 -2.46 9.05
CA THR A 8 -7.15 -2.23 8.23
C THR A 8 -7.62 -0.77 8.21
N ALA A 9 -7.09 0.07 9.10
CA ALA A 9 -7.37 1.51 9.07
C ALA A 9 -6.59 2.22 7.96
N TYR A 10 -5.56 1.57 7.39
CA TYR A 10 -4.69 2.15 6.36
C TYR A 10 -4.86 1.48 5.00
N VAL A 11 -4.99 0.16 4.98
CA VAL A 11 -5.13 -0.60 3.73
C VAL A 11 -6.28 -1.58 3.82
N ARG A 12 -6.90 -1.87 2.69
CA ARG A 12 -7.97 -2.86 2.57
C ARG A 12 -7.59 -3.88 1.51
N PHE A 13 -7.86 -5.14 1.80
CA PHE A 13 -7.64 -6.24 0.85
C PHE A 13 -8.99 -6.68 0.28
N LYS A 14 -9.23 -6.30 -0.98
CA LYS A 14 -10.49 -6.62 -1.68
C LYS A 14 -10.18 -7.03 -3.11
N PRO A 15 -10.80 -8.11 -3.63
CA PRO A 15 -10.47 -8.65 -4.96
C PRO A 15 -10.59 -7.65 -6.11
N ASP A 16 -11.52 -6.72 -6.04
CA ASP A 16 -11.83 -5.81 -7.14
C ASP A 16 -11.15 -4.45 -7.02
N THR A 17 -10.16 -4.34 -6.16
CA THR A 17 -9.45 -3.08 -5.95
C THR A 17 -8.05 -3.13 -6.52
N GLU A 18 -7.48 -1.95 -6.75
CA GLU A 18 -6.08 -1.82 -7.16
C GLU A 18 -5.52 -0.52 -6.60
N GLU A 19 -4.19 -0.44 -6.43
CA GLU A 19 -3.54 0.73 -5.90
C GLU A 19 -2.12 0.85 -6.42
N ARG A 20 -1.66 2.09 -6.63
CA ARG A 20 -0.28 2.37 -7.01
C ARG A 20 0.66 2.03 -5.87
N SER A 21 1.85 1.50 -6.20
CA SER A 21 2.89 1.20 -5.20
C SER A 21 3.26 2.43 -4.39
N THR A 22 3.32 3.60 -5.03
CA THR A 22 3.66 4.86 -4.36
C THR A 22 2.66 5.18 -3.25
N TYR A 23 1.37 5.00 -3.51
CA TYR A 23 0.33 5.29 -2.53
C TYR A 23 0.32 4.27 -1.41
N LEU A 24 0.57 3.00 -1.73
CA LEU A 24 0.71 1.97 -0.70
C LEU A 24 1.90 2.27 0.22
N TYR A 25 3.01 2.71 -0.36
CA TYR A 25 4.18 3.07 0.43
C TYR A 25 3.92 4.28 1.33
N ARG A 26 3.17 5.27 0.84
CA ARG A 26 2.78 6.42 1.67
C ARG A 26 1.93 6.00 2.85
N ALA A 27 0.98 5.09 2.64
CA ALA A 27 0.17 4.54 3.72
C ALA A 27 1.05 3.83 4.74
N TYR A 28 2.03 3.05 4.27
CA TYR A 28 2.97 2.37 5.14
C TYR A 28 3.81 3.35 5.96
N THR A 29 4.34 4.40 5.34
CA THR A 29 5.16 5.39 6.06
C THR A 29 4.34 6.13 7.10
N LYS A 30 3.08 6.43 6.81
CA LYS A 30 2.19 7.06 7.78
C LYS A 30 1.91 6.12 8.95
N TRP A 31 1.68 4.84 8.67
CA TRP A 31 1.51 3.85 9.72
C TRP A 31 2.75 3.77 10.62
N CYS A 32 3.95 3.80 10.03
CA CYS A 32 5.20 3.81 10.77
C CYS A 32 5.30 5.02 11.69
N GLU A 33 4.96 6.20 11.16
CA GLU A 33 4.96 7.44 11.93
C GLU A 33 4.01 7.34 13.12
N ASP A 34 2.79 6.85 12.88
CA ASP A 34 1.78 6.73 13.94
C ASP A 34 2.15 5.68 15.00
N ASN A 35 2.96 4.69 14.65
CA ASN A 35 3.36 3.60 15.55
C ASN A 35 4.81 3.70 16.01
N LEU A 36 5.47 4.82 15.77
CA LEU A 36 6.86 5.06 16.16
C LEU A 36 7.81 3.99 15.60
N GLU A 37 7.59 3.60 14.36
CA GLU A 37 8.40 2.63 13.65
C GLU A 37 9.24 3.33 12.59
N SER A 38 10.42 2.77 12.28
CA SER A 38 11.26 3.28 11.20
C SER A 38 10.88 2.58 9.90
N PRO A 39 10.48 3.32 8.86
CA PRO A 39 10.09 2.69 7.60
C PRO A 39 11.30 2.12 6.85
N VAL A 40 11.10 0.97 6.19
CA VAL A 40 12.09 0.47 5.24
C VAL A 40 11.99 1.29 3.95
N PRO A 41 13.07 1.32 3.13
CA PRO A 41 13.00 2.01 1.83
C PRO A 41 11.91 1.45 0.93
N GLN A 42 11.40 2.27 0.01
CA GLN A 42 10.32 1.87 -0.90
C GLN A 42 10.67 0.60 -1.69
N LYS A 43 11.92 0.46 -2.10
CA LYS A 43 12.37 -0.74 -2.83
C LYS A 43 12.15 -2.00 -2.02
N LYS A 44 12.54 -1.99 -0.74
CA LYS A 44 12.35 -3.14 0.14
C LYS A 44 10.87 -3.41 0.42
N PHE A 45 10.09 -2.36 0.57
CA PHE A 45 8.64 -2.48 0.75
C PHE A 45 8.00 -3.19 -0.45
N SER A 46 8.34 -2.74 -1.66
CA SER A 46 7.83 -3.35 -2.89
C SER A 46 8.26 -4.80 -3.03
N GLN A 47 9.51 -5.12 -2.69
CA GLN A 47 10.01 -6.49 -2.71
C GLN A 47 9.25 -7.39 -1.74
N PHE A 48 8.93 -6.87 -0.56
CA PHE A 48 8.12 -7.60 0.42
C PHE A 48 6.75 -7.94 -0.15
N LEU A 49 6.08 -6.96 -0.77
CA LEU A 49 4.77 -7.19 -1.37
C LEU A 49 4.84 -8.22 -2.51
N LEU A 50 5.86 -8.13 -3.36
CA LEU A 50 6.05 -9.10 -4.45
C LEU A 50 6.27 -10.51 -3.91
N LYS A 51 7.13 -10.65 -2.91
CA LYS A 51 7.46 -11.94 -2.32
C LYS A 51 6.25 -12.58 -1.64
N ASN A 52 5.38 -11.79 -1.05
CA ASN A 52 4.24 -12.27 -0.28
C ASN A 52 2.91 -12.08 -1.00
N ALA A 53 2.93 -11.77 -2.30
CA ALA A 53 1.73 -11.47 -3.05
C ALA A 53 0.69 -12.60 -2.97
N GLY A 54 1.12 -13.83 -3.15
CA GLY A 54 0.22 -14.99 -3.07
C GLY A 54 -0.44 -15.14 -1.70
N LYS A 55 0.29 -14.83 -0.64
CA LYS A 55 -0.22 -14.93 0.74
C LYS A 55 -1.35 -13.92 0.98
N TYR A 56 -1.27 -12.74 0.38
CA TYR A 56 -2.24 -11.67 0.59
C TYR A 56 -3.24 -11.53 -0.55
N GLY A 57 -3.19 -12.41 -1.53
CA GLY A 57 -4.09 -12.34 -2.67
C GLY A 57 -3.82 -11.16 -3.60
N LEU A 58 -2.57 -10.73 -3.70
CA LEU A 58 -2.17 -9.59 -4.50
C LEU A 58 -1.65 -10.03 -5.86
N THR A 59 -1.83 -9.18 -6.87
CA THR A 59 -1.25 -9.38 -8.19
C THR A 59 -0.53 -8.11 -8.60
N PHE A 60 0.77 -8.22 -8.88
CA PHE A 60 1.55 -7.08 -9.36
C PHE A 60 1.13 -6.72 -10.78
N SER A 61 1.02 -5.44 -11.06
CA SER A 61 0.70 -4.94 -12.39
C SER A 61 1.50 -3.67 -12.69
N LYS A 62 1.88 -3.49 -13.94
CA LYS A 62 2.51 -2.27 -14.43
C LYS A 62 1.47 -1.31 -15.03
N HIS A 63 0.20 -1.68 -14.98
CA HIS A 63 -0.88 -0.97 -15.66
C HIS A 63 -1.98 -0.54 -14.69
N ILE A 64 -1.65 -0.24 -13.44
CA ILE A 64 -2.61 0.32 -12.50
C ILE A 64 -3.05 1.68 -13.06
N GLU A 65 -4.37 1.88 -13.16
CA GLU A 65 -4.93 3.07 -13.79
C GLU A 65 -4.35 3.30 -15.20
N GLY A 66 -3.96 2.21 -15.89
CA GLY A 66 -3.46 2.23 -17.25
C GLY A 66 -1.96 2.43 -17.41
N LYS A 67 -1.24 2.93 -16.39
CA LYS A 67 0.17 3.28 -16.59
C LYS A 67 1.07 3.20 -15.36
N TYR A 68 0.55 2.92 -14.19
CA TYR A 68 1.35 2.95 -12.96
C TYR A 68 1.65 1.54 -12.46
N ARG A 69 2.81 1.39 -11.82
CA ARG A 69 3.15 0.15 -11.12
C ARG A 69 2.38 0.09 -9.82
N GLY A 70 1.88 -1.09 -9.48
CA GLY A 70 1.16 -1.28 -8.25
C GLY A 70 0.65 -2.69 -8.11
N PHE A 71 -0.39 -2.85 -7.29
CA PHE A 71 -0.93 -4.16 -6.96
C PHE A 71 -2.45 -4.15 -7.06
N ARG A 72 -3.01 -5.24 -7.56
CA ARG A 72 -4.43 -5.52 -7.51
C ARG A 72 -4.73 -6.37 -6.30
N GLY A 73 -5.93 -6.23 -5.76
CA GLY A 73 -6.34 -6.95 -4.56
C GLY A 73 -6.14 -6.17 -3.27
N VAL A 74 -5.69 -4.92 -3.37
CA VAL A 74 -5.45 -4.06 -2.21
C VAL A 74 -5.71 -2.61 -2.59
N CYS A 75 -6.14 -1.81 -1.63
CA CYS A 75 -6.25 -0.36 -1.81
C CYS A 75 -6.01 0.34 -0.47
N VAL A 76 -5.68 1.63 -0.56
CA VAL A 76 -5.59 2.48 0.63
C VAL A 76 -7.00 2.75 1.14
N HIS A 77 -7.19 2.72 2.46
CA HIS A 77 -8.49 2.98 3.05
C HIS A 77 -8.99 4.36 2.60
N PRO A 78 -10.27 4.49 2.17
CA PRO A 78 -10.79 5.76 1.63
C PRO A 78 -10.63 6.96 2.55
N ALA A 79 -10.84 6.81 3.83
CA ALA A 79 -10.65 7.90 4.80
C ALA A 79 -9.21 8.38 4.83
N PHE A 80 -8.26 7.46 4.69
CA PHE A 80 -6.84 7.77 4.67
C PHE A 80 -6.43 8.40 3.32
N ALA A 81 -6.99 7.87 2.23
CA ALA A 81 -6.73 8.41 0.91
C ALA A 81 -7.21 9.86 0.81
N ALA A 82 -8.36 10.19 1.41
CA ALA A 82 -8.87 11.55 1.45
C ALA A 82 -7.91 12.50 2.16
N ALA A 83 -7.29 12.06 3.25
CA ALA A 83 -6.31 12.84 3.97
C ALA A 83 -5.08 13.13 3.10
N TYR A 84 -4.67 12.18 2.29
CA TYR A 84 -3.55 12.38 1.36
C TYR A 84 -3.91 13.31 0.22
N SER A 85 -5.13 13.24 -0.28
CA SER A 85 -5.57 14.09 -1.39
C SER A 85 -5.50 15.57 -1.04
N ASN A 86 -5.61 15.89 0.25
CA ASN A 86 -5.59 17.27 0.75
C ASN A 86 -4.21 17.71 1.23
N SER A 87 -3.19 16.86 1.12
CA SER A 87 -1.85 17.24 1.56
C SER A 87 -0.96 17.55 0.38
N THR A 88 -0.10 18.54 0.57
CA THR A 88 0.91 18.91 -0.42
C THR A 88 2.12 17.99 -0.24
N PHE A 89 2.19 16.98 -1.02
CA PHE A 89 3.38 16.16 -1.08
C PHE A 89 4.28 16.57 -2.22
#